data_9f4f626118fcc05c2bec344eb3835a19
#
_entry.id   9f4f626118fcc05c2bec344eb3835a19
#
_cell.length_a   1.000
_cell.length_b   1.000
_cell.length_c   1.000
_cell.angle_alpha   90.00
_cell.angle_beta   90.00
_cell.angle_gamma   90.00
#
_symmetry.space_group_name_H-M   'P 1'
#
loop_
_entity.id
_entity.type
_entity.pdbx_description
1 polymer ?
#
loop_
_entity_poly.entity_id
_entity_poly.type
_entity_poly.pdbx_seq_one_letter_code
_entity_poly.pdbx_strand_id
1 'polypeptide(L)'
;EYEMPDGDMEEVIAGYKNTALEKIRQYTKVQFLHWTEEEFSCCFRKMLTLEQYRDPEMAKLYQTHLAEGPLRYMEAVFSGIVEIGEDAKQLAMEFYGPIFLLYSIYDGAENKQEVVKQVDEHVERFSKRFRKMII
;
A
#
# COMPACT_ATOMS: atom_id res chain seq x y z
N GLU A 1 -22.18 -14.68 20.19
CA GLU A 1 -23.11 -14.11 19.23
C GLU A 1 -22.95 -12.59 19.16
N TYR A 2 -22.75 -12.07 17.96
CA TYR A 2 -22.53 -10.65 17.77
C TYR A 2 -23.87 -9.90 17.76
N GLU A 3 -24.02 -8.99 18.70
CA GLU A 3 -25.17 -8.09 18.70
C GLU A 3 -24.76 -6.78 18.05
N MET A 4 -25.55 -6.35 17.06
CA MET A 4 -25.33 -5.04 16.46
C MET A 4 -25.61 -3.97 17.51
N PRO A 5 -24.70 -2.99 17.68
CA PRO A 5 -24.96 -1.91 18.61
C PRO A 5 -26.24 -1.17 18.23
N ASP A 6 -26.93 -0.67 19.25
CA ASP A 6 -28.10 0.19 19.07
C ASP A 6 -27.64 1.49 18.43
N GLY A 7 -27.60 1.50 17.14
CA GLY A 7 -27.13 2.65 16.40
C GLY A 7 -27.66 2.64 14.99
N ASP A 8 -27.51 3.78 14.35
CA ASP A 8 -27.84 3.92 12.95
C ASP A 8 -26.96 2.97 12.13
N MET A 9 -27.57 2.25 11.20
CA MET A 9 -26.86 1.36 10.28
C MET A 9 -25.77 2.13 9.52
N GLU A 10 -26.03 3.39 9.18
CA GLU A 10 -25.03 4.25 8.51
C GLU A 10 -23.79 4.46 9.36
N GLU A 11 -23.95 4.62 10.70
CA GLU A 11 -22.81 4.77 11.60
C GLU A 11 -21.99 3.49 11.71
N VAL A 12 -22.66 2.33 11.71
CA VAL A 12 -21.99 1.02 11.77
C VAL A 12 -21.18 0.81 10.49
N ILE A 13 -21.77 1.10 9.33
CA ILE A 13 -21.10 0.98 8.02
C ILE A 13 -19.91 1.93 7.95
N ALA A 14 -20.08 3.19 8.36
CA ALA A 14 -19.02 4.17 8.36
C ALA A 14 -17.85 3.74 9.25
N GLY A 15 -18.15 3.16 10.42
CA GLY A 15 -17.13 2.62 11.32
C GLY A 15 -16.35 1.47 10.70
N TYR A 16 -17.04 0.59 10.00
CA TYR A 16 -16.42 -0.53 9.28
C TYR A 16 -15.48 -0.03 8.18
N LYS A 17 -15.93 0.93 7.37
CA LYS A 17 -15.10 1.54 6.32
C LYS A 17 -13.85 2.21 6.89
N ASN A 18 -14.00 2.95 7.98
CA ASN A 18 -12.89 3.61 8.65
C ASN A 18 -11.85 2.60 9.16
N THR A 19 -12.30 1.47 9.71
CA THR A 19 -11.42 0.41 10.19
C THR A 19 -10.62 -0.21 9.06
N ALA A 20 -11.28 -0.51 7.93
CA ALA A 20 -10.63 -1.08 6.75
C ALA A 20 -9.55 -0.13 6.21
N LEU A 21 -9.88 1.15 6.07
CA LEU A 21 -8.96 2.18 5.57
C LEU A 21 -7.77 2.37 6.51
N GLU A 22 -8.01 2.36 7.83
CA GLU A 22 -6.95 2.50 8.83
C GLU A 22 -5.97 1.33 8.78
N LYS A 23 -6.44 0.11 8.56
CA LYS A 23 -5.59 -1.06 8.40
C LYS A 23 -4.70 -0.95 7.17
N ILE A 24 -5.26 -0.49 6.05
CA ILE A 24 -4.49 -0.26 4.83
C ILE A 24 -3.42 0.79 5.07
N ARG A 25 -3.77 1.87 5.74
CA ARG A 25 -2.85 2.96 6.07
C ARG A 25 -1.69 2.48 6.93
N GLN A 26 -1.97 1.76 8.01
CA GLN A 26 -0.94 1.22 8.90
C GLN A 26 -0.03 0.23 8.18
N TYR A 27 -0.61 -0.69 7.44
CA TYR A 27 0.15 -1.67 6.66
C TYR A 27 1.11 -0.98 5.69
N THR A 28 0.61 -0.01 4.95
CA THR A 28 1.41 0.72 3.96
C THR A 28 2.59 1.43 4.61
N LYS A 29 2.35 2.11 5.72
CA LYS A 29 3.40 2.82 6.44
C LYS A 29 4.45 1.86 6.98
N VAL A 30 4.05 0.77 7.60
CA VAL A 30 4.96 -0.25 8.13
C VAL A 30 5.82 -0.83 7.02
N GLN A 31 5.23 -1.15 5.87
CA GLN A 31 5.97 -1.69 4.71
C GLN A 31 6.95 -0.68 4.15
N PHE A 32 6.54 0.57 4.01
CA PHE A 32 7.44 1.61 3.48
C PHE A 32 8.65 1.81 4.40
N LEU A 33 8.42 1.91 5.70
CA LEU A 33 9.50 2.10 6.68
C LEU A 33 10.40 0.86 6.77
N HIS A 34 9.83 -0.33 6.63
CA HIS A 34 10.61 -1.57 6.60
C HIS A 34 11.64 -1.53 5.46
N TRP A 35 11.22 -1.16 4.26
CA TRP A 35 12.08 -1.18 3.08
C TRP A 35 12.99 0.04 2.97
N THR A 36 12.79 1.06 3.78
CA THR A 36 13.57 2.31 3.69
C THR A 36 14.44 2.58 4.92
N GLU A 37 13.94 2.35 6.11
CA GLU A 37 14.64 2.68 7.36
C GLU A 37 15.37 1.51 7.99
N GLU A 38 14.89 0.30 7.80
CA GLU A 38 15.54 -0.90 8.33
C GLU A 38 16.77 -1.22 7.49
N GLU A 39 17.94 -1.22 8.12
CA GLU A 39 19.23 -1.29 7.42
C GLU A 39 19.33 -2.49 6.48
N PHE A 40 19.08 -3.70 6.98
CA PHE A 40 19.17 -4.90 6.15
C PHE A 40 18.20 -4.85 4.99
N SER A 41 16.94 -4.52 5.26
CA SER A 41 15.89 -4.51 4.24
C SER A 41 16.13 -3.43 3.19
N CYS A 42 16.59 -2.27 3.60
CA CYS A 42 16.95 -1.19 2.69
C CYS A 42 18.09 -1.60 1.76
N CYS A 43 19.14 -2.21 2.29
CA CYS A 43 20.26 -2.70 1.49
C CYS A 43 19.82 -3.83 0.56
N PHE A 44 18.97 -4.72 1.03
CA PHE A 44 18.44 -5.82 0.23
C PHE A 44 17.61 -5.29 -0.95
N ARG A 45 16.73 -4.33 -0.70
CA ARG A 45 15.94 -3.68 -1.74
C ARG A 45 16.83 -3.03 -2.80
N LYS A 46 17.86 -2.30 -2.38
CA LYS A 46 18.80 -1.64 -3.31
C LYS A 46 19.57 -2.66 -4.12
N MET A 47 20.03 -3.74 -3.48
CA MET A 47 20.73 -4.82 -4.15
C MET A 47 19.84 -5.47 -5.22
N LEU A 48 18.59 -5.78 -4.89
CA LEU A 48 17.65 -6.35 -5.87
C LEU A 48 17.42 -5.40 -7.03
N THR A 49 17.30 -4.11 -6.76
CA THR A 49 17.10 -3.09 -7.79
C THR A 49 18.26 -3.09 -8.79
N LEU A 50 19.48 -3.19 -8.30
CA LEU A 50 20.67 -3.20 -9.15
C LEU A 50 20.87 -4.52 -9.88
N GLU A 51 20.59 -5.63 -9.23
CA GLU A 51 20.90 -6.96 -9.77
C GLU A 51 19.81 -7.58 -10.64
N GLN A 52 18.61 -7.01 -10.65
CA GLN A 52 17.48 -7.59 -11.39
C GLN A 52 17.73 -7.78 -12.87
N TYR A 53 18.59 -6.96 -13.47
CA TYR A 53 18.88 -7.03 -14.89
C TYR A 53 20.02 -7.97 -15.25
N ARG A 54 20.73 -8.49 -14.26
CA ARG A 54 21.87 -9.38 -14.47
C ARG A 54 21.62 -10.81 -14.02
N ASP A 55 20.77 -11.00 -13.02
CA ASP A 55 20.56 -12.28 -12.36
C ASP A 55 19.07 -12.63 -12.32
N PRO A 56 18.66 -13.73 -13.01
CA PRO A 56 17.24 -14.13 -13.02
C PRO A 56 16.65 -14.41 -11.65
N GLU A 57 17.45 -14.93 -10.71
CA GLU A 57 16.98 -15.17 -9.33
C GLU A 57 16.68 -13.85 -8.63
N MET A 58 17.55 -12.86 -8.80
CA MET A 58 17.35 -11.53 -8.21
C MET A 58 16.16 -10.83 -8.86
N ALA A 59 15.96 -11.02 -10.15
CA ALA A 59 14.80 -10.48 -10.87
C ALA A 59 13.50 -11.03 -10.29
N LYS A 60 13.44 -12.31 -9.97
CA LYS A 60 12.26 -12.94 -9.36
C LYS A 60 11.99 -12.37 -7.97
N LEU A 61 13.04 -12.23 -7.15
CA LEU A 61 12.93 -11.66 -5.82
C LEU A 61 12.47 -10.21 -5.86
N TYR A 62 13.00 -9.44 -6.82
CA TYR A 62 12.58 -8.07 -7.03
C TYR A 62 11.06 -7.99 -7.31
N GLN A 63 10.57 -8.80 -8.24
CA GLN A 63 9.15 -8.82 -8.56
C GLN A 63 8.30 -9.23 -7.36
N THR A 64 8.71 -10.29 -6.65
CA THR A 64 7.96 -10.83 -5.52
C THR A 64 7.87 -9.83 -4.36
N HIS A 65 8.94 -9.14 -4.05
CA HIS A 65 9.01 -8.28 -2.85
C HIS A 65 8.68 -6.82 -3.11
N LEU A 66 8.97 -6.31 -4.31
CA LEU A 66 8.94 -4.86 -4.56
C LEU A 66 7.96 -4.41 -5.64
N ALA A 67 7.71 -5.23 -6.65
CA ALA A 67 6.91 -4.79 -7.79
C ALA A 67 5.57 -5.54 -7.87
N GLU A 68 5.56 -6.67 -8.53
CA GLU A 68 4.32 -7.41 -8.80
C GLU A 68 3.69 -7.99 -7.52
N GLY A 69 4.52 -8.46 -6.58
CA GLY A 69 4.01 -9.05 -5.33
C GLY A 69 3.14 -8.08 -4.53
N PRO A 70 3.64 -6.90 -4.16
CA PRO A 70 2.84 -5.90 -3.46
C PRO A 70 1.60 -5.46 -4.25
N LEU A 71 1.74 -5.33 -5.56
CA LEU A 71 0.63 -4.94 -6.43
C LEU A 71 -0.51 -5.97 -6.38
N ARG A 72 -0.17 -7.25 -6.49
CA ARG A 72 -1.16 -8.34 -6.42
C ARG A 72 -1.78 -8.46 -5.03
N TYR A 73 -0.99 -8.21 -4.00
CA TYR A 73 -1.50 -8.19 -2.62
C TYR A 73 -2.57 -7.12 -2.46
N MET A 74 -2.31 -5.91 -2.94
CA MET A 74 -3.29 -4.83 -2.86
C MET A 74 -4.53 -5.10 -3.72
N GLU A 75 -4.35 -5.73 -4.88
CA GLU A 75 -5.48 -6.16 -5.70
C GLU A 75 -6.39 -7.11 -4.93
N ALA A 76 -5.81 -8.07 -4.22
CA ALA A 76 -6.57 -9.02 -3.40
C ALA A 76 -7.29 -8.32 -2.25
N VAL A 77 -6.62 -7.38 -1.59
CA VAL A 77 -7.22 -6.59 -0.51
C VAL A 77 -8.40 -5.78 -1.03
N PHE A 78 -8.22 -5.07 -2.12
CA PHE A 78 -9.30 -4.26 -2.70
C PHE A 78 -10.46 -5.10 -3.22
N SER A 79 -10.18 -6.25 -3.84
CA SER A 79 -11.23 -7.17 -4.30
C SER A 79 -12.17 -7.59 -3.18
N GLY A 80 -11.66 -7.68 -1.96
CA GLY A 80 -12.46 -8.10 -0.80
C GLY A 80 -13.32 -7.00 -0.19
N ILE A 81 -13.08 -5.75 -0.53
CA ILE A 81 -13.75 -4.62 0.15
C ILE A 81 -14.44 -3.62 -0.78
N VAL A 82 -14.26 -3.72 -2.10
CA VAL A 82 -14.93 -2.82 -3.04
C VAL A 82 -16.27 -3.37 -3.49
N GLU A 83 -17.12 -2.48 -3.98
CA GLU A 83 -18.41 -2.85 -4.54
C GLU A 83 -18.25 -3.62 -5.85
N ILE A 84 -19.26 -4.42 -6.18
CA ILE A 84 -19.31 -5.17 -7.44
C ILE A 84 -19.25 -4.18 -8.61
N GLY A 85 -18.36 -4.46 -9.55
CA GLY A 85 -18.17 -3.61 -10.73
C GLY A 85 -16.97 -2.66 -10.64
N GLU A 86 -16.40 -2.51 -9.45
CA GLU A 86 -15.18 -1.74 -9.30
C GLU A 86 -13.97 -2.57 -9.72
N ASP A 87 -13.03 -1.94 -10.41
CA ASP A 87 -11.82 -2.59 -10.92
C ASP A 87 -10.72 -2.58 -9.86
N ALA A 88 -10.64 -3.66 -9.08
CA ALA A 88 -9.65 -3.81 -8.01
C ALA A 88 -8.22 -3.79 -8.53
N LYS A 89 -7.99 -4.31 -9.74
CA LYS A 89 -6.66 -4.31 -10.36
C LYS A 89 -6.19 -2.89 -10.66
N GLN A 90 -7.07 -2.07 -11.23
CA GLN A 90 -6.76 -0.68 -11.53
C GLN A 90 -6.57 0.13 -10.25
N LEU A 91 -7.40 -0.12 -9.24
CA LEU A 91 -7.26 0.54 -7.93
C LEU A 91 -5.92 0.22 -7.28
N ALA A 92 -5.49 -1.05 -7.36
CA ALA A 92 -4.19 -1.46 -6.82
C ALA A 92 -3.05 -0.73 -7.52
N MET A 93 -3.13 -0.59 -8.84
CA MET A 93 -2.13 0.14 -9.63
C MET A 93 -2.07 1.61 -9.22
N GLU A 94 -3.22 2.26 -9.10
CA GLU A 94 -3.29 3.67 -8.70
C GLU A 94 -2.81 3.89 -7.27
N PHE A 95 -3.03 2.92 -6.40
CA PHE A 95 -2.59 3.00 -5.00
C PHE A 95 -1.10 2.76 -4.86
N TYR A 96 -0.60 1.67 -5.43
CA TYR A 96 0.78 1.24 -5.22
C TYR A 96 1.80 1.95 -6.13
N GLY A 97 1.40 2.35 -7.33
CA GLY A 97 2.32 2.99 -8.27
C GLY A 97 3.08 4.17 -7.68
N PRO A 98 2.40 5.14 -7.08
CA PRO A 98 3.10 6.26 -6.43
C PRO A 98 4.00 5.84 -5.27
N ILE A 99 3.60 4.83 -4.49
CA ILE A 99 4.42 4.30 -3.39
C ILE A 99 5.70 3.68 -3.93
N PHE A 100 5.58 2.91 -5.00
CA PHE A 100 6.72 2.29 -5.67
C PHE A 100 7.72 3.37 -6.15
N LEU A 101 7.21 4.43 -6.75
CA LEU A 101 8.03 5.57 -7.17
C LEU A 101 8.73 6.23 -5.98
N LEU A 102 8.03 6.36 -4.86
CA LEU A 102 8.56 7.03 -3.68
C LEU A 102 9.74 6.30 -3.03
N TYR A 103 9.91 4.99 -3.24
CA TYR A 103 11.13 4.31 -2.83
C TYR A 103 12.36 4.91 -3.48
N SER A 104 12.30 5.12 -4.80
CA SER A 104 13.41 5.72 -5.54
C SER A 104 13.66 7.16 -5.13
N ILE A 105 12.59 7.92 -4.94
CA ILE A 105 12.70 9.33 -4.50
C ILE A 105 13.32 9.40 -3.10
N TYR A 106 12.93 8.48 -2.21
CA TYR A 106 13.50 8.39 -0.87
C TYR A 106 15.02 8.20 -0.91
N ASP A 107 15.48 7.29 -1.77
CA ASP A 107 16.92 7.00 -1.88
C ASP A 107 17.73 8.21 -2.32
N GLY A 108 17.17 9.07 -3.16
CA GLY A 108 17.84 10.27 -3.65
C GLY A 108 17.58 11.54 -2.83
N ALA A 109 16.72 11.48 -1.83
CA ALA A 109 16.30 12.67 -1.10
C ALA A 109 17.31 13.09 -0.03
N GLU A 110 17.49 14.40 0.11
CA GLU A 110 18.24 14.97 1.24
C GLU A 110 17.39 14.90 2.51
N ASN A 111 16.12 15.29 2.40
CA ASN A 111 15.16 15.20 3.51
C ASN A 111 14.27 13.98 3.33
N LYS A 112 14.68 12.87 3.91
CA LYS A 112 13.96 11.60 3.78
C LYS A 112 12.61 11.60 4.50
N GLN A 113 12.47 12.36 5.58
CA GLN A 113 11.21 12.46 6.31
C GLN A 113 10.12 13.15 5.47
N GLU A 114 10.51 14.02 4.59
CA GLU A 114 9.57 14.66 3.65
C GLU A 114 8.97 13.62 2.70
N VAL A 115 9.76 12.62 2.30
CA VAL A 115 9.27 11.53 1.44
C VAL A 115 8.29 10.63 2.20
N VAL A 116 8.59 10.32 3.46
CA VAL A 116 7.66 9.55 4.32
C VAL A 116 6.33 10.29 4.46
N LYS A 117 6.39 11.61 4.61
CA LYS A 117 5.20 12.46 4.67
C LYS A 117 4.39 12.38 3.35
N GLN A 118 5.07 12.34 2.22
CA GLN A 118 4.41 12.18 0.92
C GLN A 118 3.67 10.85 0.80
N VAL A 119 4.22 9.78 1.37
CA VAL A 119 3.53 8.49 1.43
C VAL A 119 2.23 8.63 2.23
N ASP A 120 2.30 9.24 3.42
CA ASP A 120 1.13 9.46 4.27
C ASP A 120 0.07 10.30 3.55
N GLU A 121 0.48 11.37 2.88
CA GLU A 121 -0.42 12.24 2.13
C GLU A 121 -1.10 11.50 0.97
N HIS A 122 -0.34 10.67 0.26
CA HIS A 122 -0.89 9.86 -0.84
C HIS A 122 -1.96 8.90 -0.32
N VAL A 123 -1.67 8.18 0.76
CA VAL A 123 -2.62 7.23 1.35
C VAL A 123 -3.87 7.96 1.83
N GLU A 124 -3.71 9.11 2.45
CA GLU A 124 -4.82 9.94 2.91
C GLU A 124 -5.75 10.36 1.75
N ARG A 125 -5.17 10.90 0.69
CA ARG A 125 -5.93 11.35 -0.49
C ARG A 125 -6.62 10.18 -1.19
N PHE A 126 -5.90 9.08 -1.34
CA PHE A 126 -6.47 7.87 -1.92
C PHE A 126 -7.63 7.35 -1.08
N SER A 127 -7.48 7.33 0.23
CA SER A 127 -8.50 6.85 1.16
C SER A 127 -9.79 7.66 1.06
N LYS A 128 -9.68 8.98 0.96
CA LYS A 128 -10.84 9.86 0.81
C LYS A 128 -11.63 9.55 -0.45
N ARG A 129 -10.93 9.36 -1.56
CA ARG A 129 -11.54 9.05 -2.85
C ARG A 129 -12.09 7.63 -2.88
N PHE A 130 -11.34 6.70 -2.33
CA PHE A 130 -11.66 5.28 -2.31
C PHE A 130 -12.82 4.93 -1.40
N ARG A 131 -13.03 5.71 -0.34
CA ARG A 131 -14.09 5.48 0.65
C ARG A 131 -15.47 5.26 0.03
N LYS A 132 -15.75 5.94 -1.08
CA LYS A 132 -17.03 5.84 -1.79
C LYS A 132 -17.22 4.50 -2.50
N MET A 133 -16.14 3.76 -2.72
CA MET A 133 -16.13 2.49 -3.46
C MET A 133 -16.22 1.26 -2.54
N ILE A 134 -16.07 1.46 -1.24
CA ILE A 134 -16.12 0.37 -0.25
C ILE A 134 -17.56 -0.09 -0.04
N ILE A 135 -17.73 -1.40 0.03
CA ILE A 135 -19.03 -2.04 0.29
C ILE A 135 -19.57 -1.61 1.66
#